data_8aae0ee4ce5a858a77e1c08fa749f034
#
_entry.id   8aae0ee4ce5a858a77e1c08fa749f034
#
_cell.length_a   1.000
_cell.length_b   1.000
_cell.length_c   1.000
_cell.angle_alpha   90.00
_cell.angle_beta   90.00
_cell.angle_gamma   90.00
#
_symmetry.space_group_name_H-M   'P 1'
#
loop_
_entity.id
_entity.type
_entity.pdbx_description
1 polymer ?
#
loop_
_entity_poly.entity_id
_entity_poly.type
_entity_poly.pdbx_seq_one_letter_code
_entity_poly.pdbx_strand_id
1 'polypeptide(L)'
;MSTIEDFRRETRAWLEANCPQSMRSPMPDGDLVWGGRTVEFKTEDQRLWFERMRDKGWFCPDWPVEYGGGGLSAEQNAVLESEMRRLRCRPPQINLGVWMLGPVLLEFGSEEQKRALLPPMARGEIRWCQGFSEPNAGSDLASLKASAVDAGDHFLVNGTKI
;
A
#
# COMPACT_ATOMS: atom_id res chain seq x y z
N MET A 1 -4.07 -24.84 -16.89
CA MET A 1 -3.47 -23.59 -16.36
C MET A 1 -4.04 -22.43 -17.18
N SER A 2 -4.55 -21.40 -16.54
CA SER A 2 -5.01 -20.19 -17.23
C SER A 2 -3.81 -19.52 -17.90
N THR A 3 -3.94 -19.08 -19.15
CA THR A 3 -2.88 -18.36 -19.87
C THR A 3 -2.81 -16.92 -19.37
N ILE A 4 -1.72 -16.23 -19.66
CA ILE A 4 -1.60 -14.79 -19.34
C ILE A 4 -2.66 -13.96 -20.09
N GLU A 5 -3.06 -14.40 -21.28
CA GLU A 5 -4.11 -13.74 -22.03
C GLU A 5 -5.51 -13.99 -21.43
N ASP A 6 -5.75 -15.16 -20.84
CA ASP A 6 -6.97 -15.40 -20.06
C ASP A 6 -7.01 -14.52 -18.83
N PHE A 7 -5.89 -14.41 -18.09
CA PHE A 7 -5.77 -13.52 -16.95
C PHE A 7 -6.00 -12.04 -17.33
N ARG A 8 -5.46 -11.60 -18.47
CA ARG A 8 -5.68 -10.24 -19.00
C ARG A 8 -7.16 -9.99 -19.29
N ARG A 9 -7.81 -10.93 -19.94
CA ARG A 9 -9.24 -10.82 -20.26
C ARG A 9 -10.09 -10.74 -19.00
N GLU A 10 -9.82 -11.60 -18.01
CA GLU A 10 -10.52 -11.63 -16.73
C GLU A 10 -10.28 -10.35 -15.91
N THR A 11 -9.03 -9.90 -15.84
CA THR A 11 -8.65 -8.65 -15.15
C THR A 11 -9.35 -7.44 -15.78
N ARG A 12 -9.36 -7.35 -17.10
CA ARG A 12 -10.07 -6.31 -17.85
C ARG A 12 -11.55 -6.30 -17.53
N ALA A 13 -12.21 -7.45 -17.64
CA ALA A 13 -13.64 -7.58 -17.37
C ALA A 13 -13.96 -7.20 -15.91
N TRP A 14 -13.13 -7.62 -14.98
CA TRP A 14 -13.29 -7.29 -13.55
C TRP A 14 -13.14 -5.78 -13.30
N LEU A 15 -12.10 -5.14 -13.84
CA LEU A 15 -11.88 -3.70 -13.68
C LEU A 15 -13.03 -2.88 -14.32
N GLU A 16 -13.51 -3.27 -15.50
CA GLU A 16 -14.63 -2.62 -16.17
C GLU A 16 -15.94 -2.72 -15.37
N ALA A 17 -16.16 -3.84 -14.70
CA ALA A 17 -17.36 -4.06 -13.87
C ALA A 17 -17.25 -3.40 -12.49
N ASN A 18 -16.05 -3.28 -11.91
CA ASN A 18 -15.88 -2.95 -10.51
C ASN A 18 -15.27 -1.57 -10.24
N CYS A 19 -14.51 -0.98 -11.16
CA CYS A 19 -14.00 0.38 -10.99
C CYS A 19 -15.12 1.38 -11.29
N PRO A 20 -15.56 2.21 -10.33
CA PRO A 20 -16.57 3.23 -10.58
C PRO A 20 -16.14 4.22 -11.67
N GLN A 21 -17.07 4.76 -12.42
CA GLN A 21 -16.76 5.69 -13.53
C GLN A 21 -16.01 6.94 -13.04
N SER A 22 -16.36 7.48 -11.88
CA SER A 22 -15.68 8.63 -11.28
C SER A 22 -14.24 8.34 -10.87
N MET A 23 -13.88 7.06 -10.67
CA MET A 23 -12.53 6.61 -10.35
C MET A 23 -11.67 6.31 -11.59
N ARG A 24 -12.20 6.57 -12.81
CA ARG A 24 -11.51 6.36 -14.09
C ARG A 24 -11.00 7.67 -14.69
N SER A 25 -10.32 8.46 -13.89
CA SER A 25 -9.80 9.77 -14.29
C SER A 25 -8.52 10.10 -13.52
N PRO A 26 -7.71 11.07 -13.94
CA PRO A 26 -6.59 11.54 -13.15
C PRO A 26 -7.02 11.87 -11.72
N MET A 27 -6.13 11.62 -10.75
CA MET A 27 -6.36 11.91 -9.35
C MET A 27 -6.41 13.43 -9.15
N PRO A 28 -7.52 14.01 -8.65
CA PRO A 28 -7.53 15.41 -8.25
C PRO A 28 -6.61 15.65 -7.05
N ASP A 29 -6.12 16.88 -6.93
CA ASP A 29 -5.35 17.27 -5.75
C ASP A 29 -6.16 17.06 -4.46
N GLY A 30 -5.52 16.42 -3.50
CA GLY A 30 -6.11 16.13 -2.20
C GLY A 30 -7.13 14.98 -2.17
N ASP A 31 -7.31 14.23 -3.26
CA ASP A 31 -8.22 13.06 -3.30
C ASP A 31 -7.51 11.74 -2.93
N LEU A 32 -6.30 11.82 -2.39
CA LEU A 32 -5.53 10.64 -1.98
C LEU A 32 -6.19 9.92 -0.80
N VAL A 33 -6.38 8.61 -0.95
CA VAL A 33 -6.80 7.74 0.15
C VAL A 33 -5.56 7.13 0.78
N TRP A 34 -5.30 7.48 2.03
CA TRP A 34 -4.08 7.06 2.74
C TRP A 34 -4.25 5.74 3.51
N GLY A 35 -5.47 5.23 3.63
CA GLY A 35 -5.75 4.11 4.52
C GLY A 35 -5.58 4.48 6.01
N GLY A 36 -5.44 3.46 6.86
CA GLY A 36 -5.27 3.63 8.31
C GLY A 36 -6.54 3.40 9.11
N ARG A 37 -6.42 3.45 10.43
CA ARG A 37 -7.52 3.17 11.37
C ARG A 37 -8.70 4.13 11.24
N THR A 38 -8.45 5.35 10.78
CA THR A 38 -9.44 6.41 10.59
C THR A 38 -9.45 6.86 9.15
N VAL A 39 -9.53 5.89 8.21
CA VAL A 39 -9.60 6.21 6.79
C VAL A 39 -10.87 7.00 6.49
N GLU A 40 -10.70 8.13 5.79
CA GLU A 40 -11.80 8.97 5.33
C GLU A 40 -11.94 8.86 3.81
N PHE A 41 -13.18 8.79 3.36
CA PHE A 41 -13.52 8.77 1.94
C PHE A 41 -14.36 10.01 1.62
N LYS A 42 -13.98 10.73 0.57
CA LYS A 42 -14.73 11.90 0.10
C LYS A 42 -16.02 11.53 -0.62
N THR A 43 -16.05 10.34 -1.23
CA THR A 43 -17.19 9.86 -1.99
C THR A 43 -17.42 8.36 -1.75
N GLU A 44 -18.63 7.92 -1.98
CA GLU A 44 -19.01 6.51 -1.94
C GLU A 44 -18.22 5.69 -2.97
N ASP A 45 -17.95 6.23 -4.15
CA ASP A 45 -17.16 5.59 -5.19
C ASP A 45 -15.71 5.34 -4.75
N GLN A 46 -15.10 6.27 -3.99
CA GLN A 46 -13.77 6.04 -3.40
C GLN A 46 -13.81 4.87 -2.42
N ARG A 47 -14.82 4.83 -1.54
CA ARG A 47 -15.00 3.74 -0.57
C ARG A 47 -15.17 2.40 -1.27
N LEU A 48 -16.09 2.33 -2.23
CA LEU A 48 -16.35 1.11 -3.00
C LEU A 48 -15.11 0.62 -3.74
N TRP A 49 -14.36 1.54 -4.37
CA TRP A 49 -13.14 1.18 -5.09
C TRP A 49 -12.06 0.66 -4.15
N PHE A 50 -11.86 1.33 -3.02
CA PHE A 50 -10.95 0.88 -1.98
C PHE A 50 -11.30 -0.53 -1.50
N GLU A 51 -12.54 -0.78 -1.12
CA GLU A 51 -13.00 -2.07 -0.61
C GLU A 51 -12.84 -3.19 -1.64
N ARG A 52 -13.25 -2.96 -2.88
CA ARG A 52 -13.13 -3.94 -3.96
C ARG A 52 -11.70 -4.34 -4.27
N MET A 53 -10.80 -3.38 -4.30
CA MET A 53 -9.37 -3.63 -4.53
C MET A 53 -8.72 -4.34 -3.33
N ARG A 54 -9.09 -3.95 -2.10
CA ARG A 54 -8.69 -4.63 -0.88
C ARG A 54 -9.12 -6.10 -0.90
N ASP A 55 -10.39 -6.36 -1.17
CA ASP A 55 -10.96 -7.70 -1.13
C ASP A 55 -10.38 -8.63 -2.21
N LYS A 56 -9.84 -8.05 -3.29
CA LYS A 56 -9.07 -8.75 -4.31
C LYS A 56 -7.60 -9.00 -3.92
N GLY A 57 -7.13 -8.43 -2.82
CA GLY A 57 -5.71 -8.42 -2.45
C GLY A 57 -4.85 -7.50 -3.35
N TRP A 58 -5.48 -6.64 -4.14
CA TRP A 58 -4.79 -5.82 -5.14
C TRP A 58 -4.28 -4.47 -4.61
N PHE A 59 -4.26 -4.29 -3.27
CA PHE A 59 -3.40 -3.28 -2.65
C PHE A 59 -1.93 -3.69 -2.70
N CYS A 60 -1.68 -5.00 -2.60
CA CYS A 60 -0.38 -5.64 -2.63
C CYS A 60 -0.47 -6.85 -3.56
N PRO A 61 -0.62 -6.64 -4.89
CA PRO A 61 -1.00 -7.71 -5.81
C PRO A 61 0.03 -8.84 -5.91
N ASP A 62 1.31 -8.53 -5.74
CA ASP A 62 2.44 -9.45 -5.79
C ASP A 62 2.85 -10.05 -4.42
N TRP A 63 2.24 -9.57 -3.31
CA TRP A 63 2.54 -10.16 -2.01
C TRP A 63 1.90 -11.55 -1.86
N PRO A 64 2.50 -12.42 -1.03
CA PRO A 64 1.92 -13.71 -0.72
C PRO A 64 0.49 -13.61 -0.17
N VAL A 65 -0.38 -14.53 -0.60
CA VAL A 65 -1.78 -14.58 -0.18
C VAL A 65 -1.91 -14.76 1.33
N GLU A 66 -1.00 -15.51 1.94
CA GLU A 66 -0.97 -15.74 3.40
C GLU A 66 -0.79 -14.46 4.22
N TYR A 67 -0.25 -13.39 3.62
CA TYR A 67 -0.11 -12.07 4.23
C TYR A 67 -1.15 -11.06 3.69
N GLY A 68 -2.16 -11.53 2.98
CA GLY A 68 -3.26 -10.70 2.47
C GLY A 68 -3.02 -10.07 1.11
N GLY A 69 -1.95 -10.44 0.42
CA GLY A 69 -1.67 -10.02 -0.95
C GLY A 69 -2.47 -10.79 -2.00
N GLY A 70 -2.34 -10.38 -3.24
CA GLY A 70 -3.00 -11.00 -4.40
C GLY A 70 -2.33 -12.27 -4.91
N GLY A 71 -1.08 -12.56 -4.51
CA GLY A 71 -0.31 -13.70 -4.95
C GLY A 71 0.00 -13.72 -6.45
N LEU A 72 -0.05 -12.55 -7.10
CA LEU A 72 0.19 -12.45 -8.54
C LEU A 72 1.68 -12.62 -8.86
N SER A 73 1.96 -13.32 -9.95
CA SER A 73 3.31 -13.32 -10.52
C SER A 73 3.67 -11.93 -11.06
N ALA A 74 4.96 -11.68 -11.28
CA ALA A 74 5.44 -10.43 -11.87
C ALA A 74 4.76 -10.13 -13.23
N GLU A 75 4.53 -11.16 -14.04
CA GLU A 75 3.85 -11.04 -15.33
C GLU A 75 2.36 -10.68 -15.16
N GLN A 76 1.67 -11.31 -14.21
CA GLN A 76 0.29 -10.99 -13.88
C GLN A 76 0.14 -9.58 -13.29
N ASN A 77 1.08 -9.16 -12.43
CA ASN A 77 1.10 -7.81 -11.89
C ASN A 77 1.28 -6.76 -13.00
N ALA A 78 2.19 -7.00 -13.95
CA ALA A 78 2.36 -6.12 -15.12
C ALA A 78 1.08 -6.04 -15.97
N VAL A 79 0.33 -7.13 -16.11
CA VAL A 79 -0.98 -7.14 -16.77
C VAL A 79 -1.98 -6.28 -16.00
N LEU A 80 -2.10 -6.46 -14.68
CA LEU A 80 -3.00 -5.66 -13.84
C LEU A 80 -2.70 -4.17 -13.98
N GLU A 81 -1.45 -3.77 -13.84
CA GLU A 81 -1.05 -2.37 -14.02
C GLU A 81 -1.37 -1.82 -15.42
N SER A 82 -1.14 -2.63 -16.46
CA SER A 82 -1.46 -2.25 -17.85
C SER A 82 -2.95 -2.00 -18.04
N GLU A 83 -3.80 -2.88 -17.50
CA GLU A 83 -5.25 -2.73 -17.61
C GLU A 83 -5.80 -1.58 -16.75
N MET A 84 -5.22 -1.35 -15.56
CA MET A 84 -5.54 -0.17 -14.74
C MET A 84 -5.19 1.14 -15.47
N ARG A 85 -4.00 1.21 -16.11
CA ARG A 85 -3.61 2.37 -16.93
C ARG A 85 -4.54 2.56 -18.12
N ARG A 86 -4.89 1.48 -18.84
CA ARG A 86 -5.81 1.52 -19.98
C ARG A 86 -7.16 2.12 -19.60
N LEU A 87 -7.71 1.71 -18.46
CA LEU A 87 -9.00 2.18 -17.96
C LEU A 87 -8.89 3.49 -17.17
N ARG A 88 -7.67 4.02 -16.97
CA ARG A 88 -7.37 5.20 -16.16
C ARG A 88 -7.84 5.06 -14.70
N CYS A 89 -7.82 3.85 -14.15
CA CYS A 89 -8.17 3.62 -12.75
C CYS A 89 -7.21 4.40 -11.84
N ARG A 90 -7.77 5.12 -10.87
CA ARG A 90 -6.98 5.73 -9.80
C ARG A 90 -6.40 4.67 -8.89
N PRO A 91 -5.21 4.90 -8.28
CA PRO A 91 -4.75 4.05 -7.18
C PRO A 91 -5.82 3.99 -6.08
N PRO A 92 -6.15 2.82 -5.55
CA PRO A 92 -7.17 2.70 -4.51
C PRO A 92 -6.73 3.28 -3.17
N GLN A 93 -5.44 3.27 -2.90
CA GLN A 93 -4.79 3.89 -1.74
C GLN A 93 -3.34 4.26 -2.05
N ILE A 94 -2.78 5.12 -1.20
CA ILE A 94 -1.35 5.40 -1.13
C ILE A 94 -0.88 5.11 0.29
N ASN A 95 0.14 4.25 0.45
CA ASN A 95 0.61 3.82 1.75
C ASN A 95 2.10 3.49 1.70
N LEU A 96 2.92 4.25 2.41
CA LEU A 96 4.36 4.02 2.52
C LEU A 96 4.70 2.63 3.09
N GLY A 97 3.83 2.08 3.93
CA GLY A 97 3.96 0.71 4.41
C GLY A 97 4.01 -0.30 3.28
N VAL A 98 3.15 -0.15 2.28
CA VAL A 98 3.08 -1.07 1.14
C VAL A 98 4.32 -0.98 0.25
N TRP A 99 4.83 0.23 -0.02
CA TRP A 99 5.95 0.38 -0.98
C TRP A 99 7.33 0.22 -0.35
N MET A 100 7.46 0.56 0.95
CA MET A 100 8.77 0.65 1.61
C MET A 100 8.94 -0.41 2.68
N LEU A 101 8.09 -0.43 3.70
CA LEU A 101 8.26 -1.34 4.82
C LEU A 101 7.88 -2.78 4.48
N GLY A 102 6.80 -2.97 3.72
CA GLY A 102 6.31 -4.30 3.37
C GLY A 102 7.33 -5.15 2.62
N PRO A 103 7.97 -4.66 1.52
CA PRO A 103 9.04 -5.39 0.86
C PRO A 103 10.21 -5.74 1.77
N VAL A 104 10.60 -4.84 2.67
CA VAL A 104 11.66 -5.10 3.66
C VAL A 104 11.24 -6.19 4.66
N LEU A 105 10.00 -6.16 5.14
CA LEU A 105 9.48 -7.20 6.03
C LEU A 105 9.38 -8.55 5.33
N LEU A 106 8.93 -8.57 4.07
CA LEU A 106 8.85 -9.82 3.29
C LEU A 106 10.22 -10.47 3.11
N GLU A 107 11.27 -9.69 2.95
CA GLU A 107 12.62 -10.19 2.74
C GLU A 107 13.36 -10.48 4.07
N PHE A 108 13.33 -9.56 5.02
CA PHE A 108 14.18 -9.59 6.21
C PHE A 108 13.42 -9.77 7.53
N GLY A 109 12.10 -9.64 7.54
CA GLY A 109 11.30 -9.74 8.75
C GLY A 109 11.25 -11.15 9.32
N SER A 110 11.13 -11.28 10.65
CA SER A 110 10.79 -12.57 11.26
C SER A 110 9.35 -12.97 10.90
N GLU A 111 9.05 -14.26 10.99
CA GLU A 111 7.69 -14.74 10.74
C GLU A 111 6.64 -14.07 11.67
N GLU A 112 7.03 -13.78 12.90
CA GLU A 112 6.19 -13.06 13.85
C GLU A 112 5.90 -11.64 13.36
N GLN A 113 6.91 -10.90 12.91
CA GLN A 113 6.76 -9.55 12.33
C GLN A 113 5.91 -9.56 11.07
N LYS A 114 6.15 -10.53 10.15
CA LYS A 114 5.37 -10.67 8.94
C LYS A 114 3.89 -10.89 9.23
N ARG A 115 3.57 -11.85 10.12
CA ARG A 115 2.19 -12.16 10.50
C ARG A 115 1.48 -11.04 11.25
N ALA A 116 2.22 -10.27 12.03
CA ALA A 116 1.66 -9.15 12.79
C ALA A 116 1.42 -7.91 11.93
N LEU A 117 2.31 -7.61 10.98
CA LEU A 117 2.35 -6.31 10.32
C LEU A 117 1.84 -6.34 8.86
N LEU A 118 2.13 -7.40 8.08
CA LEU A 118 1.78 -7.42 6.66
C LEU A 118 0.26 -7.50 6.41
N PRO A 119 -0.53 -8.37 7.10
CA PRO A 119 -1.96 -8.45 6.82
C PRO A 119 -2.72 -7.14 7.05
N PRO A 120 -2.53 -6.39 8.15
CA PRO A 120 -3.21 -5.11 8.30
C PRO A 120 -2.70 -4.04 7.33
N MET A 121 -1.45 -4.10 6.83
CA MET A 121 -0.99 -3.25 5.73
C MET A 121 -1.71 -3.59 4.43
N ALA A 122 -1.77 -4.89 4.09
CA ALA A 122 -2.41 -5.36 2.87
C ALA A 122 -3.92 -5.03 2.82
N ARG A 123 -4.57 -4.89 3.99
CA ARG A 123 -5.96 -4.45 4.08
C ARG A 123 -6.14 -2.93 4.20
N GLY A 124 -5.05 -2.16 4.23
CA GLY A 124 -5.11 -0.70 4.39
C GLY A 124 -5.59 -0.23 5.76
N GLU A 125 -5.49 -1.08 6.79
CA GLU A 125 -5.94 -0.80 8.16
C GLU A 125 -4.93 -0.01 8.98
N ILE A 126 -3.65 -0.03 8.58
CA ILE A 126 -2.58 0.74 9.20
C ILE A 126 -1.88 1.61 8.18
N ARG A 127 -1.52 2.81 8.60
CA ARG A 127 -0.76 3.79 7.83
C ARG A 127 0.62 3.96 8.43
N TRP A 128 1.62 4.01 7.56
CA TRP A 128 3.02 4.19 7.93
C TRP A 128 3.54 5.53 7.43
N CYS A 129 4.50 6.07 8.14
CA CYS A 129 5.28 7.22 7.72
C CYS A 129 6.77 6.90 7.81
N GLN A 130 7.57 7.64 7.05
CA GLN A 130 9.02 7.59 7.12
C GLN A 130 9.50 8.75 7.99
N GLY A 131 10.30 8.45 9.01
CA GLY A 131 10.88 9.45 9.89
C GLY A 131 12.41 9.50 9.73
N PHE A 132 12.91 10.09 8.63
CA PHE A 132 14.35 10.25 8.38
C PHE A 132 14.82 11.66 8.76
N SER A 133 14.40 12.64 7.98
CA SER A 133 14.84 14.03 8.09
C SER A 133 14.35 14.69 9.38
N GLU A 134 15.13 15.65 9.84
CA GLU A 134 14.78 16.57 10.92
C GLU A 134 14.84 18.01 10.38
N PRO A 135 14.25 19.00 11.06
CA PRO A 135 14.25 20.39 10.59
C PRO A 135 15.63 20.92 10.21
N ASN A 136 16.70 20.45 10.89
CA ASN A 136 18.08 20.87 10.66
C ASN A 136 18.98 19.73 10.13
N ALA A 137 18.44 18.59 9.73
CA ALA A 137 19.21 17.44 9.28
C ALA A 137 18.46 16.71 8.15
N GLY A 138 18.77 17.07 6.90
CA GLY A 138 18.27 16.44 5.69
C GLY A 138 19.40 15.68 4.99
N SER A 139 20.04 16.32 4.00
CA SER A 139 21.19 15.70 3.30
C SER A 139 22.35 15.39 4.23
N ASP A 140 22.60 16.22 5.25
CA ASP A 140 23.51 15.92 6.36
C ASP A 140 22.80 15.07 7.42
N LEU A 141 22.61 13.79 7.11
CA LEU A 141 21.94 12.85 8.01
C LEU A 141 22.73 12.60 9.31
N ALA A 142 24.04 12.84 9.32
CA ALA A 142 24.89 12.70 10.50
C ALA A 142 24.56 13.72 11.60
N SER A 143 23.90 14.83 11.24
CA SER A 143 23.46 15.87 12.18
C SER A 143 22.15 15.58 12.90
N LEU A 144 21.59 14.39 12.79
CA LEU A 144 20.37 13.96 13.50
C LEU A 144 20.53 14.11 15.01
N LYS A 145 19.49 14.65 15.66
CA LYS A 145 19.44 14.89 17.11
C LYS A 145 18.38 14.03 17.82
N ALA A 146 17.49 13.38 17.07
CA ALA A 146 16.55 12.46 17.66
C ALA A 146 17.31 11.35 18.42
N SER A 147 16.86 11.06 19.61
CA SER A 147 17.45 10.04 20.48
C SER A 147 16.44 8.95 20.79
N ALA A 148 16.92 7.73 20.99
CA ALA A 148 16.16 6.61 21.50
C ALA A 148 16.91 6.01 22.69
N VAL A 149 16.30 6.05 23.87
CA VAL A 149 16.86 5.49 25.10
C VAL A 149 16.18 4.14 25.33
N ASP A 150 16.99 3.10 25.46
CA ASP A 150 16.51 1.76 25.80
C ASP A 150 16.04 1.74 27.25
N ALA A 151 14.77 1.43 27.49
CA ALA A 151 14.15 1.29 28.79
C ALA A 151 13.80 -0.18 29.13
N GLY A 152 14.36 -1.14 28.39
CA GLY A 152 14.24 -2.57 28.60
C GLY A 152 13.15 -3.22 27.74
N ASP A 153 11.89 -2.94 27.99
CA ASP A 153 10.74 -3.46 27.22
C ASP A 153 10.24 -2.50 26.14
N HIS A 154 10.79 -1.28 26.10
CA HIS A 154 10.46 -0.26 25.10
C HIS A 154 11.60 0.74 24.91
N PHE A 155 11.52 1.56 23.85
CA PHE A 155 12.40 2.70 23.63
C PHE A 155 11.66 4.01 23.91
N LEU A 156 12.30 4.90 24.67
CA LEU A 156 11.85 6.27 24.84
C LEU A 156 12.46 7.14 23.73
N VAL A 157 11.65 7.57 22.78
CA VAL A 157 12.09 8.34 21.61
C VAL A 157 11.79 9.81 21.80
N ASN A 158 12.81 10.67 21.64
CA ASN A 158 12.69 12.12 21.69
C ASN A 158 13.26 12.73 20.41
N GLY A 159 12.49 13.60 19.76
CA GLY A 159 12.92 14.29 18.55
C GLY A 159 11.74 14.78 17.71
N THR A 160 12.05 15.52 16.64
CA THR A 160 11.09 15.98 15.64
C THR A 160 11.55 15.50 14.28
N LYS A 161 10.65 14.82 13.56
CA LYS A 161 10.87 14.37 12.17
C LYS A 161 9.95 15.13 11.22
N ILE A 162 10.40 15.34 9.99
CA ILE A 162 9.67 16.03 8.93
C ILE A 162 9.55 15.17 7.68
#